data_3b391daa7b4453aa72fadaf73289280d
#
_entry.id   3b391daa7b4453aa72fadaf73289280d
#
_cell.length_a   1.000
_cell.length_b   1.000
_cell.length_c   1.000
_cell.angle_alpha   90.00
_cell.angle_beta   90.00
_cell.angle_gamma   90.00
#
_symmetry.space_group_name_H-M   'P 1'
#
loop_
_entity.id
_entity.type
_entity.pdbx_description
1 polymer ?
#
loop_
_entity_poly.entity_id
_entity_poly.type
_entity_poly.pdbx_seq_one_letter_code
_entity_poly.pdbx_strand_id
1 'polypeptide(L)'
;QQARSLEEEFSPMIHLLFEKNQDLTQEMQQLKTKMQQSRKEDIDYYTLWAHQIKTSIASSQLLIRSLPQTAEKSMLEQELVRITAYTELALHYVRMETFHRDLDLQKVKIDEILHPVIKKYATFFIHKKLKLQYIPIDEVVVTDKKWLGVIVEQVLSNAVKYTPDGGRIEITFDKDVLTIKDTGI
;
A
#
# COMPACT_ATOMS: atom_id res chain seq x y z
N GLN A 1 63.44 16.42 12.93
CA GLN A 1 62.98 17.83 12.96
C GLN A 1 61.89 18.12 11.93
N GLN A 2 61.98 17.66 10.69
CA GLN A 2 60.96 17.88 9.65
C GLN A 2 59.60 17.21 9.93
N ALA A 3 59.59 16.02 10.52
CA ALA A 3 58.32 15.33 10.85
C ALA A 3 57.52 16.08 11.95
N ARG A 4 58.18 16.66 12.92
CA ARG A 4 57.55 17.44 13.99
C ARG A 4 56.95 18.77 13.50
N SER A 5 57.58 19.40 12.52
CA SER A 5 57.06 20.64 11.91
C SER A 5 55.82 20.38 11.07
N LEU A 6 55.69 19.23 10.39
CA LEU A 6 54.53 18.84 9.63
C LEU A 6 53.31 18.51 10.55
N GLU A 7 53.55 17.84 11.68
CA GLU A 7 52.48 17.56 12.66
C GLU A 7 51.93 18.86 13.28
N GLU A 8 52.76 19.85 13.56
CA GLU A 8 52.34 21.15 14.10
C GLU A 8 51.57 21.99 13.07
N GLU A 9 51.88 21.87 11.78
CA GLU A 9 51.26 22.62 10.69
C GLU A 9 49.89 22.02 10.26
N PHE A 10 49.73 20.67 10.32
CA PHE A 10 48.47 20.01 9.97
C PHE A 10 47.46 19.89 11.11
N SER A 11 47.91 20.01 12.37
CA SER A 11 47.03 19.88 13.55
C SER A 11 45.83 20.86 13.55
N PRO A 12 45.99 22.15 13.24
CA PRO A 12 44.85 23.10 13.19
C PRO A 12 43.86 22.79 12.08
N MET A 13 44.36 22.34 10.91
CA MET A 13 43.51 21.98 9.78
C MET A 13 42.73 20.71 10.04
N ILE A 14 43.32 19.73 10.70
CA ILE A 14 42.63 18.50 11.11
C ILE A 14 41.56 18.81 12.14
N HIS A 15 41.79 19.68 13.08
CA HIS A 15 40.82 20.16 14.05
C HIS A 15 39.65 20.86 13.37
N LEU A 16 39.95 21.78 12.44
CA LEU A 16 38.90 22.50 11.69
C LEU A 16 38.04 21.55 10.84
N LEU A 17 38.64 20.56 10.20
CA LEU A 17 37.94 19.53 9.43
C LEU A 17 37.05 18.66 10.32
N PHE A 18 37.52 18.33 11.53
CA PHE A 18 36.76 17.55 12.49
C PHE A 18 35.54 18.33 13.02
N GLU A 19 35.72 19.61 13.39
CA GLU A 19 34.64 20.48 13.80
C GLU A 19 33.59 20.64 12.68
N LYS A 20 34.07 20.89 11.44
CA LYS A 20 33.19 21.03 10.28
C LYS A 20 32.42 19.76 9.98
N ASN A 21 33.05 18.60 10.16
CA ASN A 21 32.40 17.31 9.99
C ASN A 21 31.35 17.03 11.07
N GLN A 22 31.58 17.44 12.31
CA GLN A 22 30.61 17.40 13.39
C GLN A 22 29.41 18.30 13.13
N ASP A 23 29.63 19.55 12.70
CA ASP A 23 28.60 20.51 12.34
C ASP A 23 27.69 19.95 11.22
N LEU A 24 28.30 19.46 10.13
CA LEU A 24 27.59 18.86 9.01
C LEU A 24 26.79 17.64 9.45
N THR A 25 27.34 16.81 10.34
CA THR A 25 26.64 15.65 10.88
C THR A 25 25.43 16.06 11.70
N GLN A 26 25.55 17.11 12.52
CA GLN A 26 24.43 17.65 13.28
C GLN A 26 23.35 18.26 12.38
N GLU A 27 23.75 19.06 11.38
CA GLU A 27 22.81 19.62 10.40
C GLU A 27 22.06 18.53 9.64
N MET A 28 22.75 17.51 9.17
CA MET A 28 22.14 16.35 8.52
C MET A 28 21.14 15.64 9.43
N GLN A 29 21.48 15.45 10.71
CA GLN A 29 20.60 14.82 11.69
C GLN A 29 19.34 15.67 11.97
N GLN A 30 19.49 16.98 12.07
CA GLN A 30 18.38 17.92 12.25
C GLN A 30 17.46 17.95 11.04
N LEU A 31 18.02 17.99 9.81
CA LEU A 31 17.25 17.93 8.57
C LEU A 31 16.49 16.60 8.45
N LYS A 32 17.14 15.50 8.78
CA LYS A 32 16.52 14.17 8.79
C LYS A 32 15.34 14.10 9.77
N THR A 33 15.51 14.66 10.96
CA THR A 33 14.44 14.70 11.98
C THR A 33 13.27 15.57 11.53
N LYS A 34 13.54 16.75 10.96
CA LYS A 34 12.50 17.64 10.42
C LYS A 34 11.74 16.97 9.26
N MET A 35 12.45 16.33 8.33
CA MET A 35 11.80 15.58 7.23
C MET A 35 10.92 14.43 7.76
N GLN A 36 11.37 13.73 8.79
CA GLN A 36 10.58 12.66 9.40
C GLN A 36 9.31 13.18 10.06
N GLN A 37 9.42 14.31 10.78
CA GLN A 37 8.28 14.94 11.43
C GLN A 37 7.26 15.44 10.40
N SER A 38 7.70 16.17 9.39
CA SER A 38 6.82 16.66 8.31
C SER A 38 6.10 15.52 7.59
N ARG A 39 6.81 14.43 7.27
CA ARG A 39 6.19 13.25 6.66
C ARG A 39 5.14 12.59 7.55
N LYS A 40 5.39 12.51 8.87
CA LYS A 40 4.42 11.97 9.80
C LYS A 40 3.14 12.82 9.82
N GLU A 41 3.30 14.14 9.86
CA GLU A 41 2.18 15.08 9.79
C GLU A 41 1.36 14.92 8.51
N ASP A 42 2.03 14.76 7.36
CA ASP A 42 1.37 14.51 6.07
C ASP A 42 0.56 13.21 6.09
N ILE A 43 1.12 12.12 6.63
CA ILE A 43 0.44 10.83 6.73
C ILE A 43 -0.77 10.91 7.64
N ASP A 44 -0.64 11.56 8.80
CA ASP A 44 -1.72 11.75 9.76
C ASP A 44 -2.85 12.58 9.11
N TYR A 45 -2.49 13.67 8.40
CA TYR A 45 -3.43 14.49 7.63
C TYR A 45 -4.18 13.69 6.57
N TYR A 46 -3.47 12.97 5.70
CA TYR A 46 -4.09 12.17 4.65
C TYR A 46 -4.93 11.01 5.20
N THR A 47 -4.52 10.44 6.34
CA THR A 47 -5.29 9.39 7.02
C THR A 47 -6.62 9.93 7.53
N LEU A 48 -6.61 11.10 8.15
CA LEU A 48 -7.83 11.77 8.62
C LEU A 48 -8.74 12.14 7.45
N TRP A 49 -8.17 12.76 6.41
CA TRP A 49 -8.89 13.14 5.18
C TRP A 49 -9.60 11.95 4.54
N ALA A 50 -8.89 10.84 4.42
CA ALA A 50 -9.47 9.63 3.88
C ALA A 50 -10.58 9.02 4.73
N HIS A 51 -10.46 9.10 6.03
CA HIS A 51 -11.55 8.66 6.91
C HIS A 51 -12.81 9.50 6.69
N GLN A 52 -12.66 10.82 6.52
CA GLN A 52 -13.78 11.71 6.23
C GLN A 52 -14.43 11.40 4.88
N ILE A 53 -13.62 11.15 3.84
CA ILE A 53 -14.15 10.77 2.52
C ILE A 53 -14.89 9.42 2.59
N LYS A 54 -14.32 8.41 3.25
CA LYS A 54 -14.99 7.10 3.42
C LYS A 54 -16.33 7.24 4.12
N THR A 55 -16.43 8.11 5.11
CA THR A 55 -17.71 8.41 5.80
C THR A 55 -18.73 9.04 4.85
N SER A 56 -18.28 9.99 4.02
CA SER A 56 -19.14 10.65 3.02
C SER A 56 -19.61 9.68 1.94
N ILE A 57 -18.71 8.79 1.46
CA ILE A 57 -19.06 7.73 0.51
C ILE A 57 -20.10 6.77 1.12
N ALA A 58 -19.90 6.34 2.37
CA ALA A 58 -20.85 5.45 3.06
C ALA A 58 -22.23 6.09 3.20
N SER A 59 -22.28 7.37 3.56
CA SER A 59 -23.55 8.12 3.62
C SER A 59 -24.22 8.21 2.25
N SER A 60 -23.45 8.50 1.20
CA SER A 60 -23.97 8.54 -0.18
C SER A 60 -24.50 7.17 -0.64
N GLN A 61 -23.80 6.08 -0.28
CA GLN A 61 -24.29 4.72 -0.56
C GLN A 61 -25.62 4.42 0.10
N LEU A 62 -25.81 4.86 1.36
CA LEU A 62 -27.10 4.69 2.06
C LEU A 62 -28.23 5.47 1.38
N LEU A 63 -27.97 6.71 0.95
CA LEU A 63 -28.93 7.52 0.22
C LEU A 63 -29.32 6.88 -1.12
N ILE A 64 -28.34 6.41 -1.89
CA ILE A 64 -28.58 5.75 -3.18
C ILE A 64 -29.38 4.46 -3.01
N ARG A 65 -29.13 3.68 -1.94
CA ARG A 65 -29.89 2.46 -1.66
C ARG A 65 -31.40 2.74 -1.46
N SER A 66 -31.78 3.91 -0.94
CA SER A 66 -33.17 4.29 -0.73
C SER A 66 -33.87 4.75 -2.01
N LEU A 67 -33.12 4.99 -3.11
CA LEU A 67 -33.71 5.38 -4.38
C LEU A 67 -34.41 4.20 -5.08
N PRO A 68 -35.47 4.46 -5.89
CA PRO A 68 -36.04 3.45 -6.77
C PRO A 68 -35.00 2.83 -7.69
N GLN A 69 -35.21 1.58 -8.08
CA GLN A 69 -34.28 0.89 -8.99
C GLN A 69 -34.46 1.44 -10.42
N THR A 70 -33.54 2.33 -10.81
CA THR A 70 -33.48 2.98 -12.13
C THR A 70 -32.11 2.84 -12.74
N ALA A 71 -32.01 3.19 -14.03
CA ALA A 71 -30.70 3.21 -14.72
C ALA A 71 -29.76 4.24 -14.07
N GLU A 72 -30.29 5.39 -13.66
CA GLU A 72 -29.52 6.45 -13.00
C GLU A 72 -28.97 5.99 -11.66
N LYS A 73 -29.77 5.22 -10.86
CA LYS A 73 -29.27 4.63 -9.62
C LYS A 73 -28.07 3.72 -9.87
N SER A 74 -28.15 2.87 -10.87
CA SER A 74 -27.07 1.96 -11.23
C SER A 74 -25.81 2.73 -11.65
N MET A 75 -25.97 3.83 -12.38
CA MET A 75 -24.84 4.71 -12.74
C MET A 75 -24.22 5.37 -11.51
N LEU A 76 -25.03 5.88 -10.58
CA LEU A 76 -24.54 6.47 -9.33
C LEU A 76 -23.79 5.45 -8.46
N GLU A 77 -24.30 4.22 -8.35
CA GLU A 77 -23.60 3.13 -7.65
C GLU A 77 -22.23 2.84 -8.26
N GLN A 78 -22.14 2.81 -9.60
CA GLN A 78 -20.87 2.61 -10.30
C GLN A 78 -19.88 3.75 -10.06
N GLU A 79 -20.35 5.02 -10.10
CA GLU A 79 -19.48 6.16 -9.84
C GLU A 79 -18.98 6.18 -8.39
N LEU A 80 -19.81 5.80 -7.41
CA LEU A 80 -19.34 5.66 -6.02
C LEU A 80 -18.29 4.58 -5.85
N VAL A 81 -18.40 3.46 -6.58
CA VAL A 81 -17.36 2.42 -6.58
C VAL A 81 -16.04 2.97 -7.12
N ARG A 82 -16.09 3.78 -8.20
CA ARG A 82 -14.89 4.42 -8.76
C ARG A 82 -14.25 5.41 -7.79
N ILE A 83 -15.07 6.27 -7.17
CA ILE A 83 -14.59 7.25 -6.17
C ILE A 83 -13.92 6.52 -4.99
N THR A 84 -14.53 5.44 -4.52
CA THR A 84 -13.96 4.61 -3.45
C THR A 84 -12.59 4.06 -3.86
N ALA A 85 -12.50 3.49 -5.06
CA ALA A 85 -11.25 2.92 -5.57
C ALA A 85 -10.14 3.99 -5.72
N TYR A 86 -10.47 5.19 -6.22
CA TYR A 86 -9.50 6.29 -6.32
C TYR A 86 -9.04 6.79 -4.95
N THR A 87 -9.95 6.87 -3.99
CA THR A 87 -9.61 7.27 -2.62
C THR A 87 -8.67 6.25 -1.98
N GLU A 88 -8.94 4.96 -2.16
CA GLU A 88 -8.08 3.89 -1.66
C GLU A 88 -6.70 3.90 -2.33
N LEU A 89 -6.65 4.14 -3.64
CA LEU A 89 -5.39 4.25 -4.39
C LEU A 89 -4.55 5.44 -3.89
N ALA A 90 -5.16 6.61 -3.69
CA ALA A 90 -4.47 7.79 -3.16
C ALA A 90 -3.88 7.54 -1.77
N LEU A 91 -4.63 6.83 -0.91
CA LEU A 91 -4.15 6.45 0.42
C LEU A 91 -2.99 5.44 0.37
N HIS A 92 -3.06 4.48 -0.53
CA HIS A 92 -1.98 3.53 -0.71
C HIS A 92 -0.71 4.24 -1.18
N TYR A 93 -0.83 5.21 -2.09
CA TYR A 93 0.31 6.00 -2.56
C TYR A 93 0.99 6.77 -1.41
N VAL A 94 0.22 7.47 -0.59
CA VAL A 94 0.78 8.21 0.58
C VAL A 94 1.48 7.26 1.56
N ARG A 95 0.93 6.07 1.78
CA ARG A 95 1.54 5.05 2.66
C ARG A 95 2.77 4.38 2.06
N MET A 96 2.89 4.30 0.73
CA MET A 96 4.06 3.72 0.07
C MET A 96 5.36 4.45 0.39
N GLU A 97 5.32 5.76 0.62
CA GLU A 97 6.51 6.53 1.00
C GLU A 97 7.08 6.14 2.38
N THR A 98 6.25 5.54 3.25
CA THR A 98 6.69 5.04 4.57
C THR A 98 7.04 3.55 4.57
N PHE A 99 6.80 2.87 3.44
CA PHE A 99 6.94 1.42 3.27
C PHE A 99 8.27 0.85 3.80
N HIS A 100 9.38 1.53 3.56
CA HIS A 100 10.72 1.02 3.91
C HIS A 100 11.06 1.03 5.41
N ARG A 101 10.23 1.61 6.27
CA ARG A 101 10.55 1.79 7.69
C ARG A 101 9.67 0.99 8.64
N ASP A 102 8.48 0.58 8.19
CA ASP A 102 7.46 -0.01 9.04
C ASP A 102 7.08 -1.44 8.60
N LEU A 103 7.96 -2.14 7.87
CA LEU A 103 7.72 -3.53 7.51
C LEU A 103 7.81 -4.42 8.75
N ASP A 104 6.68 -5.01 9.13
CA ASP A 104 6.58 -6.05 10.15
C ASP A 104 6.67 -7.44 9.51
N LEU A 105 7.89 -7.93 9.33
CA LEU A 105 8.14 -9.23 8.72
C LEU A 105 7.86 -10.36 9.72
N GLN A 106 6.85 -11.15 9.44
CA GLN A 106 6.43 -12.28 10.24
C GLN A 106 6.16 -13.52 9.39
N LYS A 107 6.16 -14.70 10.03
CA LYS A 107 5.73 -15.93 9.37
C LYS A 107 4.21 -15.93 9.26
N VAL A 108 3.69 -15.97 8.03
CA VAL A 108 2.26 -15.90 7.74
C VAL A 108 1.89 -17.00 6.76
N LYS A 109 0.77 -17.70 7.01
CA LYS A 109 0.19 -18.57 6.00
C LYS A 109 -0.41 -17.74 4.88
N ILE A 110 -0.14 -18.11 3.64
CA ILE A 110 -0.63 -17.38 2.46
C ILE A 110 -2.16 -17.32 2.45
N ASP A 111 -2.83 -18.39 2.85
CA ASP A 111 -4.29 -18.46 2.90
C ASP A 111 -4.92 -17.47 3.90
N GLU A 112 -4.23 -17.13 4.98
CA GLU A 112 -4.69 -16.09 5.92
C GLU A 112 -4.74 -14.69 5.30
N ILE A 113 -4.03 -14.49 4.20
CA ILE A 113 -4.05 -13.23 3.43
C ILE A 113 -5.05 -13.32 2.29
N LEU A 114 -5.04 -14.43 1.55
CA LEU A 114 -5.89 -14.61 0.38
C LEU A 114 -7.37 -14.75 0.71
N HIS A 115 -7.71 -15.56 1.71
CA HIS A 115 -9.11 -15.86 2.02
C HIS A 115 -9.96 -14.62 2.35
N PRO A 116 -9.53 -13.67 3.21
CA PRO A 116 -10.27 -12.44 3.48
C PRO A 116 -10.46 -11.57 2.22
N VAL A 117 -9.42 -11.49 1.38
CA VAL A 117 -9.46 -10.72 0.14
C VAL A 117 -10.44 -11.35 -0.85
N ILE A 118 -10.36 -12.66 -1.09
CA ILE A 118 -11.31 -13.39 -1.96
C ILE A 118 -12.73 -13.20 -1.47
N LYS A 119 -12.98 -13.32 -0.17
CA LYS A 119 -14.30 -13.13 0.44
C LYS A 119 -14.84 -11.72 0.21
N LYS A 120 -14.00 -10.70 0.28
CA LYS A 120 -14.36 -9.30 -0.01
C LYS A 120 -14.91 -9.14 -1.43
N TYR A 121 -14.37 -9.88 -2.40
CA TYR A 121 -14.77 -9.81 -3.81
C TYR A 121 -15.83 -10.84 -4.21
N ALA A 122 -16.33 -11.68 -3.29
CA ALA A 122 -17.29 -12.75 -3.60
C ALA A 122 -18.53 -12.27 -4.36
N THR A 123 -19.09 -11.11 -3.99
CA THR A 123 -20.25 -10.51 -4.67
C THR A 123 -19.97 -10.19 -6.14
N PHE A 124 -18.77 -9.71 -6.44
CA PHE A 124 -18.35 -9.42 -7.81
C PHE A 124 -18.20 -10.69 -8.64
N PHE A 125 -17.62 -11.75 -8.06
CA PHE A 125 -17.52 -13.06 -8.72
C PHE A 125 -18.91 -13.59 -9.11
N ILE A 126 -19.90 -13.47 -8.20
CA ILE A 126 -21.28 -13.90 -8.46
C ILE A 126 -21.92 -13.06 -9.54
N HIS A 127 -21.83 -11.72 -9.44
CA HIS A 127 -22.48 -10.79 -10.37
C HIS A 127 -21.95 -10.93 -11.79
N LYS A 128 -20.63 -11.01 -11.97
CA LYS A 128 -19.98 -11.18 -13.26
C LYS A 128 -19.91 -12.64 -13.71
N LYS A 129 -20.45 -13.59 -12.93
CA LYS A 129 -20.37 -15.05 -13.18
C LYS A 129 -18.95 -15.54 -13.41
N LEU A 130 -17.97 -14.94 -12.71
CA LEU A 130 -16.56 -15.30 -12.85
C LEU A 130 -16.30 -16.67 -12.20
N LYS A 131 -15.50 -17.48 -12.85
CA LYS A 131 -15.05 -18.78 -12.33
C LYS A 131 -13.75 -18.57 -11.55
N LEU A 132 -13.80 -18.75 -10.23
CA LEU A 132 -12.61 -18.74 -9.40
C LEU A 132 -12.03 -20.15 -9.32
N GLN A 133 -10.75 -20.31 -9.71
CA GLN A 133 -9.95 -21.50 -9.47
C GLN A 133 -8.96 -21.18 -8.37
N TYR A 134 -9.24 -21.70 -7.17
CA TYR A 134 -8.43 -21.47 -6.00
C TYR A 134 -8.49 -22.70 -5.09
N ILE A 135 -7.33 -23.19 -4.72
CA ILE A 135 -7.17 -24.25 -3.70
C ILE A 135 -6.46 -23.60 -2.51
N PRO A 136 -6.95 -23.78 -1.27
CA PRO A 136 -6.28 -23.23 -0.09
C PRO A 136 -4.79 -23.59 -0.04
N ILE A 137 -3.97 -22.58 0.24
CA ILE A 137 -2.51 -22.65 0.21
C ILE A 137 -2.00 -22.70 1.65
N ASP A 138 -1.47 -23.84 2.09
CA ASP A 138 -1.00 -24.04 3.48
C ASP A 138 0.48 -23.64 3.69
N GLU A 139 1.12 -23.06 2.68
CA GLU A 139 2.49 -22.60 2.74
C GLU A 139 2.63 -21.36 3.63
N VAL A 140 3.77 -21.31 4.34
CA VAL A 140 4.14 -20.22 5.24
C VAL A 140 5.28 -19.43 4.62
N VAL A 141 5.07 -18.12 4.48
CA VAL A 141 6.08 -17.18 3.97
C VAL A 141 6.47 -16.16 5.03
N VAL A 142 7.67 -15.59 4.91
CA VAL A 142 8.09 -14.46 5.73
C VAL A 142 7.73 -13.17 5.00
N THR A 143 6.74 -12.46 5.50
CA THR A 143 6.22 -11.23 4.86
C THR A 143 5.55 -10.33 5.87
N ASP A 144 5.27 -9.10 5.45
CA ASP A 144 4.33 -8.23 6.14
C ASP A 144 2.89 -8.58 5.69
N LYS A 145 2.10 -9.13 6.63
CA LYS A 145 0.72 -9.58 6.37
C LYS A 145 -0.16 -8.48 5.81
N LYS A 146 -0.02 -7.26 6.34
CA LYS A 146 -0.83 -6.10 5.94
C LYS A 146 -0.47 -5.66 4.52
N TRP A 147 0.81 -5.51 4.23
CA TRP A 147 1.28 -5.05 2.92
C TRP A 147 1.05 -6.08 1.82
N LEU A 148 1.32 -7.35 2.08
CA LEU A 148 1.00 -8.40 1.10
C LEU A 148 -0.51 -8.46 0.85
N GLY A 149 -1.34 -8.27 1.90
CA GLY A 149 -2.79 -8.17 1.75
C GLY A 149 -3.22 -7.03 0.82
N VAL A 150 -2.59 -5.85 0.94
CA VAL A 150 -2.85 -4.70 0.04
C VAL A 150 -2.48 -5.04 -1.40
N ILE A 151 -1.31 -5.65 -1.62
CA ILE A 151 -0.85 -6.04 -2.96
C ILE A 151 -1.81 -7.05 -3.60
N VAL A 152 -2.15 -8.10 -2.87
CA VAL A 152 -3.09 -9.14 -3.32
C VAL A 152 -4.45 -8.54 -3.64
N GLU A 153 -4.96 -7.66 -2.78
CA GLU A 153 -6.23 -6.98 -3.00
C GLU A 153 -6.20 -6.15 -4.28
N GLN A 154 -5.15 -5.38 -4.52
CA GLN A 154 -5.02 -4.57 -5.72
C GLN A 154 -4.96 -5.42 -6.99
N VAL A 155 -4.18 -6.50 -6.98
CA VAL A 155 -4.06 -7.41 -8.13
C VAL A 155 -5.38 -8.12 -8.39
N LEU A 156 -6.04 -8.64 -7.34
CA LEU A 156 -7.34 -9.31 -7.49
C LEU A 156 -8.44 -8.35 -7.95
N SER A 157 -8.42 -7.10 -7.45
CA SER A 157 -9.34 -6.05 -7.90
C SER A 157 -9.20 -5.79 -9.40
N ASN A 158 -7.96 -5.69 -9.88
CA ASN A 158 -7.68 -5.50 -11.31
C ASN A 158 -8.16 -6.72 -12.12
N ALA A 159 -7.84 -7.93 -11.68
CA ALA A 159 -8.30 -9.16 -12.33
C ALA A 159 -9.82 -9.20 -12.45
N VAL A 160 -10.55 -8.91 -11.35
CA VAL A 160 -12.03 -8.85 -11.37
C VAL A 160 -12.57 -7.75 -12.29
N LYS A 161 -11.91 -6.59 -12.32
CA LYS A 161 -12.31 -5.45 -13.14
C LYS A 161 -12.18 -5.75 -14.64
N TYR A 162 -11.04 -6.30 -15.05
CA TYR A 162 -10.70 -6.46 -16.46
C TYR A 162 -11.12 -7.81 -17.05
N THR A 163 -11.47 -8.80 -16.24
CA THR A 163 -12.04 -10.06 -16.71
C THR A 163 -13.48 -9.83 -17.18
N PRO A 164 -13.84 -10.25 -18.41
CA PRO A 164 -15.22 -10.17 -18.91
C PRO A 164 -16.15 -11.11 -18.12
N ASP A 165 -17.46 -10.86 -18.23
CA ASP A 165 -18.48 -11.70 -17.61
C ASP A 165 -18.36 -13.16 -18.09
N GLY A 166 -18.44 -14.09 -17.14
CA GLY A 166 -18.23 -15.53 -17.40
C GLY A 166 -16.77 -15.96 -17.51
N GLY A 167 -15.83 -15.03 -17.43
CA GLY A 167 -14.40 -15.32 -17.47
C GLY A 167 -13.89 -16.08 -16.23
N ARG A 168 -12.58 -16.25 -16.12
CA ARG A 168 -11.94 -17.05 -15.09
C ARG A 168 -10.79 -16.31 -14.44
N ILE A 169 -10.65 -16.50 -13.14
CA ILE A 169 -9.51 -16.05 -12.35
C ILE A 169 -8.94 -17.27 -11.63
N GLU A 170 -7.65 -17.48 -11.77
CA GLU A 170 -6.90 -18.58 -11.17
C GLU A 170 -5.87 -18.03 -10.19
N ILE A 171 -5.81 -18.59 -8.99
CA ILE A 171 -4.83 -18.21 -7.95
C ILE A 171 -4.02 -19.46 -7.60
N THR A 172 -2.72 -19.38 -7.79
CA THR A 172 -1.79 -20.49 -7.52
C THR A 172 -0.56 -19.98 -6.77
N PHE A 173 0.09 -20.90 -6.05
CA PHE A 173 1.37 -20.66 -5.40
C PHE A 173 2.31 -21.81 -5.72
N ASP A 174 3.47 -21.52 -6.28
CA ASP A 174 4.50 -22.50 -6.57
C ASP A 174 5.88 -21.85 -6.46
N LYS A 175 6.82 -22.52 -5.79
CA LYS A 175 8.22 -22.07 -5.65
C LYS A 175 8.36 -20.62 -5.20
N ASP A 176 7.65 -20.25 -4.12
CA ASP A 176 7.61 -18.90 -3.54
C ASP A 176 7.01 -17.82 -4.46
N VAL A 177 6.31 -18.21 -5.52
CA VAL A 177 5.64 -17.29 -6.44
C VAL A 177 4.12 -17.43 -6.28
N LEU A 178 3.49 -16.36 -5.81
CA LEU A 178 2.03 -16.21 -5.82
C LEU A 178 1.60 -15.65 -7.18
N THR A 179 0.78 -16.41 -7.89
CA THR A 179 0.28 -16.02 -9.22
C THR A 179 -1.23 -15.81 -9.18
N ILE A 180 -1.68 -14.67 -9.67
CA ILE A 180 -3.09 -14.40 -9.96
C ILE A 180 -3.20 -14.19 -11.45
N LYS A 181 -3.87 -15.13 -12.14
CA LYS A 181 -4.06 -15.13 -13.59
C LYS A 181 -5.52 -14.95 -13.91
N ASP A 182 -5.81 -14.07 -14.84
CA ASP A 182 -7.16 -13.84 -15.33
C ASP A 182 -7.25 -14.05 -16.83
N THR A 183 -8.47 -14.09 -17.37
CA THR A 183 -8.77 -14.24 -18.80
C THR A 183 -9.21 -12.90 -19.41
N GLY A 184 -8.83 -11.79 -18.80
CA GLY A 184 -9.05 -10.45 -19.30
C GLY A 184 -8.12 -10.06 -20.45
N ILE A 185 -8.16 -8.78 -20.78
CA ILE A 185 -7.36 -8.18 -21.86
C ILE A 185 -5.99 -7.77 -21.31
#